data_7e520d992a4f9dcb9351f49289a08b38
#
_entry.id   7e520d992a4f9dcb9351f49289a08b38
#
_cell.length_a   1.000
_cell.length_b   1.000
_cell.length_c   1.000
_cell.angle_alpha   90.00
_cell.angle_beta   90.00
_cell.angle_gamma   90.00
#
_symmetry.space_group_name_H-M   'P 1'
#
loop_
_entity.id
_entity.type
_entity.pdbx_description
1 polymer ?
#
loop_
_entity_poly.entity_id
_entity_poly.type
_entity_poly.pdbx_seq_one_letter_code
_entity_poly.pdbx_strand_id
1 'polypeptide(L)'
;MQKRTLYQSGKFYKGNLHTHSIRSDGDSEPQDIAQRYREEGYSFLAITDHWIYGVHEELNREDFLVFPGTELDLELPERKDHHLVSIGLPETNRIPDDYRFERERTGNTLCTPQRIIEYMAAHGNVTIYAHPYWSKVDSTDIKNIHGLLGMEIYNHVAEFEDSNGNSETYYDHFLFVRNRTFCFACD
;
A
#
# COMPACT_ATOMS: atom_id res chain seq x y z
N MET A 1 27.61 15.39 -1.55
CA MET A 1 26.38 14.73 -2.00
C MET A 1 26.76 13.52 -2.83
N GLN A 2 26.59 12.29 -2.33
CA GLN A 2 26.74 11.11 -3.18
C GLN A 2 25.55 11.05 -4.14
N LYS A 3 25.81 11.17 -5.45
CA LYS A 3 24.81 10.82 -6.47
C LYS A 3 24.54 9.32 -6.36
N ARG A 4 23.37 8.94 -5.85
CA ARG A 4 22.88 7.58 -6.04
C ARG A 4 22.34 7.51 -7.47
N THR A 5 23.08 6.87 -8.35
CA THR A 5 22.56 6.46 -9.66
C THR A 5 21.60 5.28 -9.45
N LEU A 6 20.50 5.28 -10.18
CA LEU A 6 19.67 4.08 -10.34
C LEU A 6 20.56 2.94 -10.81
N TYR A 7 20.26 1.72 -10.38
CA TYR A 7 21.02 0.53 -10.75
C TYR A 7 21.17 0.46 -12.28
N GLN A 8 22.42 0.37 -12.74
CA GLN A 8 22.73 0.29 -14.18
C GLN A 8 22.70 -1.15 -14.70
N SER A 9 22.58 -2.14 -13.82
CA SER A 9 22.54 -3.57 -14.17
C SER A 9 21.58 -4.29 -13.23
N GLY A 10 20.82 -5.22 -13.78
CA GLY A 10 19.84 -6.04 -13.07
C GLY A 10 18.67 -6.41 -13.96
N LYS A 11 17.72 -7.12 -13.40
CA LYS A 11 16.44 -7.41 -14.03
C LYS A 11 15.37 -6.48 -13.45
N PHE A 12 14.47 -6.02 -14.31
CA PHE A 12 13.24 -5.39 -13.88
C PHE A 12 12.16 -6.44 -13.75
N TYR A 13 11.40 -6.34 -12.68
CA TYR A 13 10.27 -7.22 -12.41
C TYR A 13 8.99 -6.38 -12.44
N LYS A 14 7.98 -6.86 -13.14
CA LYS A 14 6.66 -6.25 -13.16
C LYS A 14 5.89 -6.70 -11.94
N GLY A 15 5.32 -5.78 -11.17
CA GLY A 15 4.55 -6.10 -9.97
C GLY A 15 3.48 -5.07 -9.68
N ASN A 16 2.51 -5.45 -8.84
CA ASN A 16 1.51 -4.57 -8.29
C ASN A 16 1.45 -4.77 -6.77
N LEU A 17 1.36 -3.69 -6.02
CA LEU A 17 1.43 -3.71 -4.56
C LEU A 17 0.16 -3.21 -3.87
N HIS A 18 -0.92 -3.01 -4.64
CA HIS A 18 -2.19 -2.56 -4.12
C HIS A 18 -3.32 -3.18 -4.95
N THR A 19 -4.07 -4.08 -4.38
CA THR A 19 -5.15 -4.81 -5.06
C THR A 19 -6.12 -5.36 -4.03
N HIS A 20 -7.42 -5.32 -4.33
CA HIS A 20 -8.48 -5.80 -3.46
C HIS A 20 -9.13 -7.05 -4.01
N SER A 21 -9.55 -7.94 -3.10
CA SER A 21 -10.31 -9.12 -3.42
C SER A 21 -11.74 -9.04 -2.86
N ILE A 22 -12.54 -10.07 -3.11
CA ILE A 22 -13.89 -10.18 -2.51
C ILE A 22 -13.88 -10.27 -0.98
N ARG A 23 -12.71 -10.36 -0.36
CA ARG A 23 -12.59 -10.33 1.11
C ARG A 23 -12.87 -8.92 1.67
N SER A 24 -12.71 -7.89 0.84
CA SER A 24 -13.14 -6.51 1.14
C SER A 24 -14.11 -5.99 0.08
N ASP A 25 -13.65 -5.25 -0.89
CA ASP A 25 -14.46 -4.53 -1.88
C ASP A 25 -14.06 -4.81 -3.34
N GLY A 26 -13.14 -5.74 -3.58
CA GLY A 26 -12.82 -6.21 -4.93
C GLY A 26 -13.84 -7.23 -5.45
N ASP A 27 -13.76 -7.54 -6.75
CA ASP A 27 -14.73 -8.37 -7.48
C ASP A 27 -14.32 -9.83 -7.66
N SER A 28 -13.11 -10.21 -7.28
CA SER A 28 -12.54 -11.53 -7.60
C SER A 28 -11.92 -12.21 -6.39
N GLU A 29 -11.92 -13.53 -6.40
CA GLU A 29 -11.21 -14.32 -5.39
C GLU A 29 -9.69 -14.10 -5.45
N PRO A 30 -8.97 -14.18 -4.32
CA PRO A 30 -7.51 -14.00 -4.29
C PRO A 30 -6.75 -14.87 -5.31
N GLN A 31 -7.17 -16.14 -5.48
CA GLN A 31 -6.55 -17.05 -6.43
C GLN A 31 -6.75 -16.64 -7.89
N ASP A 32 -7.92 -16.09 -8.22
CA ASP A 32 -8.24 -15.65 -9.58
C ASP A 32 -7.46 -14.38 -9.92
N ILE A 33 -7.31 -13.48 -8.95
CA ILE A 33 -6.48 -12.28 -9.05
C ILE A 33 -5.02 -12.69 -9.30
N ALA A 34 -4.45 -13.52 -8.44
CA ALA A 34 -3.06 -13.97 -8.56
C ALA A 34 -2.81 -14.67 -9.91
N GLN A 35 -3.75 -15.50 -10.38
CA GLN A 35 -3.64 -16.15 -11.68
C GLN A 35 -3.61 -15.14 -12.83
N ARG A 36 -4.54 -14.17 -12.85
CA ARG A 36 -4.63 -13.14 -13.90
C ARG A 36 -3.35 -12.29 -13.96
N TYR A 37 -2.85 -11.81 -12.81
CA TYR A 37 -1.62 -11.04 -12.76
C TYR A 37 -0.43 -11.85 -13.28
N ARG A 38 -0.32 -13.12 -12.92
CA ARG A 38 0.73 -14.01 -13.40
C ARG A 38 0.64 -14.22 -14.91
N GLU A 39 -0.55 -14.45 -15.46
CA GLU A 39 -0.79 -14.61 -16.91
C GLU A 39 -0.43 -13.35 -17.70
N GLU A 40 -0.60 -12.16 -17.10
CA GLU A 40 -0.20 -10.86 -17.65
C GLU A 40 1.30 -10.55 -17.45
N GLY A 41 2.08 -11.53 -16.98
CA GLY A 41 3.54 -11.45 -16.87
C GLY A 41 4.04 -10.65 -15.69
N TYR A 42 3.23 -10.48 -14.64
CA TYR A 42 3.70 -9.97 -13.37
C TYR A 42 4.56 -11.00 -12.65
N SER A 43 5.54 -10.55 -11.89
CA SER A 43 6.42 -11.39 -11.09
C SER A 43 6.06 -11.36 -9.60
N PHE A 44 5.32 -10.35 -9.18
CA PHE A 44 4.85 -10.24 -7.81
C PHE A 44 3.56 -9.43 -7.70
N LEU A 45 2.83 -9.68 -6.61
CA LEU A 45 1.57 -9.03 -6.24
C LEU A 45 1.51 -8.84 -4.74
N ALA A 46 0.77 -7.83 -4.26
CA ALA A 46 0.23 -7.79 -2.91
C ALA A 46 -1.30 -7.64 -2.99
N ILE A 47 -2.03 -8.53 -2.33
CA ILE A 47 -3.47 -8.41 -2.13
C ILE A 47 -3.67 -7.74 -0.78
N THR A 48 -4.26 -6.55 -0.80
CA THR A 48 -4.26 -5.61 0.33
C THR A 48 -5.67 -5.24 0.74
N ASP A 49 -6.49 -6.26 0.99
CA ASP A 49 -7.88 -6.09 1.41
C ASP A 49 -8.03 -5.14 2.61
N HIS A 50 -9.10 -4.35 2.63
CA HIS A 50 -9.39 -3.39 3.69
C HIS A 50 -9.55 -4.08 5.05
N TRP A 51 -8.71 -3.70 6.03
CA TRP A 51 -8.75 -4.16 7.43
C TRP A 51 -8.57 -5.66 7.63
N ILE A 52 -8.23 -6.40 6.56
CA ILE A 52 -7.98 -7.83 6.60
C ILE A 52 -6.56 -8.09 6.11
N TYR A 53 -5.73 -8.67 6.97
CA TYR A 53 -4.37 -9.03 6.58
C TYR A 53 -4.37 -10.38 5.87
N GLY A 54 -3.98 -10.38 4.60
CA GLY A 54 -3.83 -11.60 3.80
C GLY A 54 -2.36 -12.00 3.69
N VAL A 55 -2.04 -13.27 3.96
CA VAL A 55 -0.69 -13.81 3.75
C VAL A 55 -0.58 -14.50 2.40
N HIS A 56 -1.58 -15.28 2.02
CA HIS A 56 -1.71 -15.91 0.69
C HIS A 56 -0.49 -16.74 0.25
N GLU A 57 0.21 -17.38 1.19
CA GLU A 57 1.42 -18.13 0.92
C GLU A 57 1.18 -19.27 -0.10
N GLU A 58 -0.02 -19.85 -0.11
CA GLU A 58 -0.44 -20.92 -1.03
C GLU A 58 -0.50 -20.46 -2.49
N LEU A 59 -0.56 -19.14 -2.75
CA LEU A 59 -0.60 -18.57 -4.10
C LEU A 59 0.80 -18.37 -4.69
N ASN A 60 1.86 -18.49 -3.89
CA ASN A 60 3.24 -18.37 -4.36
C ASN A 60 3.59 -19.47 -5.37
N ARG A 61 4.37 -19.10 -6.38
CA ARG A 61 4.92 -19.99 -7.40
C ARG A 61 6.40 -19.67 -7.59
N GLU A 62 7.12 -20.54 -8.28
CA GLU A 62 8.54 -20.35 -8.56
C GLU A 62 8.84 -19.03 -9.29
N ASP A 63 7.92 -18.59 -10.13
CA ASP A 63 8.02 -17.40 -10.98
C ASP A 63 7.15 -16.23 -10.52
N PHE A 64 6.38 -16.39 -9.43
CA PHE A 64 5.42 -15.39 -8.97
C PHE A 64 5.30 -15.38 -7.44
N LEU A 65 5.48 -14.21 -6.85
CA LEU A 65 5.42 -14.01 -5.40
C LEU A 65 4.20 -13.16 -5.01
N VAL A 66 3.43 -13.63 -4.02
CA VAL A 66 2.39 -12.85 -3.38
C VAL A 66 2.88 -12.37 -2.01
N PHE A 67 3.00 -11.06 -1.84
CA PHE A 67 3.37 -10.45 -0.57
C PHE A 67 2.18 -10.38 0.36
N PRO A 68 2.36 -10.68 1.65
CA PRO A 68 1.35 -10.41 2.66
C PRO A 68 1.02 -8.92 2.74
N GLY A 69 -0.26 -8.59 2.97
CA GLY A 69 -0.60 -7.18 3.09
C GLY A 69 -2.03 -6.89 3.54
N THR A 70 -2.30 -5.61 3.72
CA THR A 70 -3.62 -5.04 4.02
C THR A 70 -3.62 -3.55 3.68
N GLU A 71 -4.78 -2.98 3.44
CA GLU A 71 -4.98 -1.55 3.45
C GLU A 71 -5.78 -1.13 4.70
N LEU A 72 -5.31 -0.09 5.38
CA LEU A 72 -5.99 0.51 6.54
C LEU A 72 -6.38 1.94 6.21
N ASP A 73 -7.66 2.22 6.25
CA ASP A 73 -8.24 3.53 6.02
C ASP A 73 -8.67 4.20 7.33
N LEU A 74 -8.48 5.51 7.44
CA LEU A 74 -8.84 6.31 8.60
C LEU A 74 -9.63 7.54 8.16
N GLU A 75 -10.91 7.54 8.46
CA GLU A 75 -11.79 8.68 8.23
C GLU A 75 -11.33 9.94 8.99
N LEU A 76 -11.30 11.05 8.28
CA LEU A 76 -11.08 12.38 8.81
C LEU A 76 -12.35 13.22 8.66
N PRO A 77 -12.47 14.37 9.38
CA PRO A 77 -13.50 15.34 9.10
C PRO A 77 -13.50 15.79 7.62
N GLU A 78 -14.64 16.26 7.12
CA GLU A 78 -14.79 16.84 5.78
C GLU A 78 -14.68 15.82 4.63
N ARG A 79 -14.96 14.54 4.88
CA ARG A 79 -14.87 13.44 3.91
C ARG A 79 -13.47 13.23 3.33
N LYS A 80 -12.46 13.54 4.09
CA LYS A 80 -11.08 13.14 3.83
C LYS A 80 -10.83 11.76 4.43
N ASP A 81 -9.88 11.04 3.87
CA ASP A 81 -9.50 9.74 4.39
C ASP A 81 -8.00 9.49 4.25
N HIS A 82 -7.38 8.85 5.25
CA HIS A 82 -6.02 8.37 5.10
C HIS A 82 -6.06 6.91 4.68
N HIS A 83 -5.45 6.57 3.58
CA HIS A 83 -5.27 5.20 3.12
C HIS A 83 -3.82 4.76 3.21
N LEU A 84 -3.57 3.65 3.86
CA LEU A 84 -2.23 3.16 4.18
C LEU A 84 -2.13 1.68 3.80
N VAL A 85 -1.48 1.41 2.68
CA VAL A 85 -1.15 0.05 2.24
C VAL A 85 0.07 -0.43 3.00
N SER A 86 -0.06 -1.54 3.69
CA SER A 86 1.03 -2.16 4.45
C SER A 86 1.35 -3.54 3.91
N ILE A 87 2.63 -3.76 3.63
CA ILE A 87 3.15 -4.96 2.96
C ILE A 87 4.15 -5.64 3.87
N GLY A 88 3.90 -6.92 4.14
CA GLY A 88 4.79 -7.77 4.92
C GLY A 88 5.96 -8.30 4.08
N LEU A 89 7.13 -8.31 4.69
CA LEU A 89 8.27 -9.01 4.11
C LEU A 89 8.23 -10.47 4.60
N PRO A 90 8.29 -11.46 3.72
CA PRO A 90 8.10 -12.87 4.09
C PRO A 90 8.93 -13.33 5.29
N GLU A 91 10.19 -12.85 5.40
CA GLU A 91 11.09 -13.25 6.49
C GLU A 91 10.84 -12.54 7.82
N THR A 92 10.13 -11.42 7.81
CA THR A 92 9.98 -10.54 8.99
C THR A 92 8.54 -10.32 9.42
N ASN A 93 7.57 -10.61 8.57
CA ASN A 93 6.16 -10.47 8.90
C ASN A 93 5.77 -11.32 10.12
N ARG A 94 5.04 -10.72 11.03
CA ARG A 94 4.53 -11.35 12.26
C ARG A 94 3.02 -11.30 12.40
N ILE A 95 2.32 -10.76 11.41
CA ILE A 95 0.86 -10.70 11.40
C ILE A 95 0.36 -12.01 10.75
N PRO A 96 -0.52 -12.77 11.41
CA PRO A 96 -1.03 -14.02 10.86
C PRO A 96 -1.99 -13.77 9.70
N ASP A 97 -2.20 -14.82 8.89
CA ASP A 97 -3.22 -14.79 7.84
C ASP A 97 -4.62 -14.60 8.42
N ASP A 98 -5.49 -13.95 7.64
CA ASP A 98 -6.89 -13.60 7.98
C ASP A 98 -7.01 -12.78 9.28
N TYR A 99 -5.94 -12.08 9.68
CA TYR A 99 -6.04 -11.18 10.83
C TYR A 99 -6.91 -9.98 10.48
N ARG A 100 -7.97 -9.78 11.27
CA ARG A 100 -8.92 -8.68 11.10
C ARG A 100 -8.63 -7.58 12.10
N PHE A 101 -8.25 -6.40 11.59
CA PHE A 101 -8.06 -5.23 12.42
C PHE A 101 -9.41 -4.67 12.84
N GLU A 102 -9.52 -4.19 14.07
CA GLU A 102 -10.75 -3.59 14.57
C GLU A 102 -10.80 -2.10 14.22
N ARG A 103 -11.78 -1.70 13.41
CA ARG A 103 -11.99 -0.34 12.92
C ARG A 103 -12.41 0.65 14.03
N GLU A 104 -13.16 0.21 15.03
CA GLU A 104 -13.89 1.07 15.97
C GLU A 104 -13.72 0.66 17.44
N ARG A 105 -12.52 0.80 18.01
CA ARG A 105 -12.46 0.80 19.48
C ARG A 105 -11.91 2.13 19.99
N THR A 106 -12.74 2.85 20.77
CA THR A 106 -12.28 3.88 21.69
C THR A 106 -11.11 3.34 22.53
N GLY A 107 -9.90 3.81 22.23
CA GLY A 107 -8.66 3.25 22.79
C GLY A 107 -7.84 2.43 21.81
N ASN A 108 -8.24 2.29 20.55
CA ASN A 108 -7.49 1.60 19.53
C ASN A 108 -6.14 2.31 19.30
N THR A 109 -5.07 1.51 19.28
CA THR A 109 -3.72 1.99 19.00
C THR A 109 -3.56 2.49 17.56
N LEU A 110 -4.42 2.09 16.63
CA LEU A 110 -4.39 2.41 15.20
C LEU A 110 -5.29 3.60 14.81
N CYS A 111 -5.35 4.62 15.65
CA CYS A 111 -6.23 5.79 15.44
C CYS A 111 -5.59 6.96 14.70
N THR A 112 -4.36 6.82 14.24
CA THR A 112 -3.67 7.82 13.41
C THR A 112 -2.77 7.14 12.39
N PRO A 113 -2.47 7.79 11.22
CA PRO A 113 -1.54 7.25 10.25
C PRO A 113 -0.19 6.87 10.85
N GLN A 114 0.36 7.71 11.72
CA GLN A 114 1.64 7.46 12.36
C GLN A 114 1.62 6.20 13.24
N ARG A 115 0.52 5.95 13.95
CA ARG A 115 0.36 4.74 14.78
C ARG A 115 0.25 3.48 13.93
N ILE A 116 -0.43 3.54 12.79
CA ILE A 116 -0.49 2.43 11.84
C ILE A 116 0.92 2.10 11.35
N ILE A 117 1.67 3.09 10.88
CA ILE A 117 3.03 2.90 10.36
C ILE A 117 3.94 2.27 11.43
N GLU A 118 3.91 2.79 12.65
CA GLU A 118 4.70 2.27 13.76
C GLU A 118 4.33 0.83 14.12
N TYR A 119 3.03 0.52 14.16
CA TYR A 119 2.53 -0.82 14.42
C TYR A 119 2.98 -1.79 13.33
N MET A 120 2.78 -1.43 12.06
CA MET A 120 3.13 -2.26 10.92
C MET A 120 4.65 -2.51 10.86
N ALA A 121 5.46 -1.47 11.09
CA ALA A 121 6.91 -1.61 11.15
C ALA A 121 7.37 -2.54 12.29
N ALA A 122 6.75 -2.46 13.48
CA ALA A 122 7.04 -3.35 14.59
C ALA A 122 6.69 -4.82 14.29
N HIS A 123 5.80 -5.07 13.33
CA HIS A 123 5.39 -6.39 12.88
C HIS A 123 6.06 -6.83 11.57
N GLY A 124 7.14 -6.17 11.16
CA GLY A 124 7.94 -6.57 9.99
C GLY A 124 7.34 -6.18 8.65
N ASN A 125 6.50 -5.15 8.63
CA ASN A 125 5.87 -4.61 7.43
C ASN A 125 6.46 -3.24 7.06
N VAL A 126 6.32 -2.89 5.79
CA VAL A 126 6.56 -1.54 5.26
C VAL A 126 5.23 -0.92 4.85
N THR A 127 5.12 0.41 4.91
CA THR A 127 3.86 1.10 4.62
C THR A 127 4.04 2.10 3.48
N ILE A 128 3.07 2.10 2.55
CA ILE A 128 2.93 3.02 1.42
C ILE A 128 1.70 3.88 1.68
N TYR A 129 1.80 5.17 1.41
CA TYR A 129 0.65 6.07 1.45
C TYR A 129 -0.10 5.97 0.12
N ALA A 130 -1.34 5.47 0.15
CA ALA A 130 -2.13 5.22 -1.05
C ALA A 130 -2.86 6.50 -1.53
N HIS A 131 -2.99 6.65 -2.84
CA HIS A 131 -3.80 7.61 -3.61
C HIS A 131 -4.25 8.90 -2.88
N PRO A 132 -3.35 9.78 -2.40
CA PRO A 132 -3.72 10.92 -1.55
C PRO A 132 -4.67 11.91 -2.22
N TYR A 133 -4.66 12.04 -3.55
CA TYR A 133 -5.58 12.93 -4.25
C TYR A 133 -7.02 12.41 -4.21
N TRP A 134 -7.22 11.12 -4.50
CA TRP A 134 -8.53 10.48 -4.36
C TRP A 134 -9.05 10.58 -2.91
N SER A 135 -8.19 10.38 -1.95
CA SER A 135 -8.47 10.47 -0.51
C SER A 135 -8.79 11.89 -0.02
N LYS A 136 -8.68 12.90 -0.88
CA LYS A 136 -9.00 14.32 -0.59
C LYS A 136 -8.20 14.92 0.57
N VAL A 137 -7.09 14.31 0.94
CA VAL A 137 -6.15 14.87 1.92
C VAL A 137 -5.39 16.04 1.30
N ASP A 138 -4.87 16.91 2.13
CA ASP A 138 -3.96 17.95 1.67
C ASP A 138 -2.54 17.74 2.22
N SER A 139 -1.61 18.54 1.72
CA SER A 139 -0.21 18.42 2.12
C SER A 139 0.02 18.69 3.62
N THR A 140 -0.90 19.35 4.31
CA THR A 140 -0.80 19.61 5.75
C THR A 140 -1.20 18.37 6.57
N ASP A 141 -2.07 17.52 6.04
CA ASP A 141 -2.50 16.29 6.68
C ASP A 141 -1.35 15.27 6.72
N ILE A 142 -0.50 15.25 5.69
CA ILE A 142 0.57 14.24 5.52
C ILE A 142 1.98 14.71 5.89
N LYS A 143 2.23 16.00 6.03
CA LYS A 143 3.59 16.57 6.20
C LYS A 143 4.38 16.07 7.42
N ASN A 144 3.68 15.59 8.46
CA ASN A 144 4.26 15.10 9.70
C ASN A 144 4.28 13.57 9.80
N ILE A 145 3.91 12.87 8.73
CA ILE A 145 3.94 11.42 8.69
C ILE A 145 5.37 10.97 8.37
N HIS A 146 5.89 10.03 9.15
CA HIS A 146 7.25 9.51 9.00
C HIS A 146 7.27 7.98 8.94
N GLY A 147 8.31 7.41 8.32
CA GLY A 147 8.49 5.96 8.26
C GLY A 147 7.78 5.29 7.08
N LEU A 148 7.20 6.06 6.17
CA LEU A 148 6.68 5.52 4.91
C LEU A 148 7.81 4.99 4.03
N LEU A 149 7.58 3.85 3.40
CA LEU A 149 8.41 3.37 2.28
C LEU A 149 8.22 4.26 1.06
N GLY A 150 6.99 4.66 0.78
CA GLY A 150 6.66 5.46 -0.38
C GLY A 150 5.25 6.01 -0.39
N MET A 151 4.90 6.58 -1.53
CA MET A 151 3.59 7.14 -1.82
C MET A 151 3.14 6.73 -3.22
N GLU A 152 1.89 6.41 -3.39
CA GLU A 152 1.31 6.28 -4.72
C GLU A 152 1.21 7.64 -5.40
N ILE A 153 1.86 7.74 -6.56
CA ILE A 153 1.74 8.90 -7.45
C ILE A 153 0.68 8.69 -8.52
N TYR A 154 0.28 7.44 -8.74
CA TYR A 154 -0.78 7.06 -9.65
C TYR A 154 -1.50 5.82 -9.13
N ASN A 155 -2.84 5.87 -9.11
CA ASN A 155 -3.72 4.75 -8.83
C ASN A 155 -4.73 4.61 -9.96
N HIS A 156 -4.78 3.43 -10.59
CA HIS A 156 -5.56 3.25 -11.81
C HIS A 156 -7.06 3.21 -11.57
N VAL A 157 -7.51 2.58 -10.49
CA VAL A 157 -8.93 2.53 -10.14
C VAL A 157 -9.45 3.94 -9.82
N ALA A 158 -8.74 4.70 -9.00
CA ALA A 158 -9.09 6.09 -8.71
C ALA A 158 -9.13 6.98 -9.96
N GLU A 159 -8.24 6.73 -10.94
CA GLU A 159 -8.26 7.46 -12.21
C GLU A 159 -9.43 7.04 -13.09
N PHE A 160 -9.73 5.74 -13.15
CA PHE A 160 -10.80 5.20 -13.98
C PHE A 160 -12.19 5.60 -13.46
N GLU A 161 -12.41 5.56 -12.15
CA GLU A 161 -13.70 5.85 -11.52
C GLU A 161 -13.99 7.35 -11.40
N ASP A 162 -13.02 8.13 -10.92
CA ASP A 162 -13.22 9.51 -10.49
C ASP A 162 -12.30 10.53 -11.18
N SER A 163 -11.42 10.10 -12.10
CA SER A 163 -10.43 10.95 -12.80
C SER A 163 -9.51 11.70 -11.81
N ASN A 164 -9.16 11.10 -10.71
CA ASN A 164 -8.34 11.70 -9.66
C ASN A 164 -7.23 10.74 -9.13
N GLY A 165 -6.77 9.82 -9.99
CA GLY A 165 -5.72 8.87 -9.66
C GLY A 165 -4.31 9.47 -9.62
N ASN A 166 -4.07 10.66 -10.20
CA ASN A 166 -2.75 11.27 -10.27
C ASN A 166 -2.45 12.09 -9.01
N SER A 167 -1.47 11.65 -8.25
CA SER A 167 -1.04 12.25 -6.98
C SER A 167 0.40 12.81 -7.01
N GLU A 168 0.99 13.07 -8.19
CA GLU A 168 2.38 13.57 -8.32
C GLU A 168 2.64 14.83 -7.50
N THR A 169 1.69 15.78 -7.48
CA THR A 169 1.83 17.04 -6.72
C THR A 169 1.99 16.79 -5.22
N TYR A 170 1.33 15.76 -4.67
CA TYR A 170 1.47 15.39 -3.27
C TYR A 170 2.86 14.83 -2.98
N TYR A 171 3.37 14.01 -3.88
CA TYR A 171 4.71 13.45 -3.79
C TYR A 171 5.78 14.53 -3.86
N ASP A 172 5.66 15.51 -4.76
CA ASP A 172 6.55 16.65 -4.87
C ASP A 172 6.57 17.48 -3.57
N HIS A 173 5.40 17.75 -2.99
CA HIS A 173 5.31 18.43 -1.69
C HIS A 173 5.97 17.61 -0.58
N PHE A 174 5.77 16.30 -0.58
CA PHE A 174 6.38 15.40 0.41
C PHE A 174 7.91 15.38 0.32
N LEU A 175 8.45 15.36 -0.89
CA LEU A 175 9.90 15.51 -1.12
C LEU A 175 10.42 16.88 -0.73
N PHE A 176 9.65 17.95 -0.98
CA PHE A 176 10.06 19.32 -0.64
C PHE A 176 10.27 19.50 0.85
N VAL A 177 9.45 18.88 1.70
CA VAL A 177 9.65 18.89 3.16
C VAL A 177 10.72 17.88 3.63
N ARG A 178 11.57 17.40 2.71
CA ARG A 178 12.74 16.53 2.93
C ARG A 178 12.42 15.09 3.34
N ASN A 179 11.23 14.62 3.12
CA ASN A 179 10.92 13.20 3.26
C ASN A 179 11.48 12.45 2.05
N ARG A 180 12.51 11.63 2.26
CA ARG A 180 13.05 10.76 1.20
C ARG A 180 12.26 9.47 1.18
N THR A 181 11.49 9.26 0.13
CA THR A 181 10.64 8.09 -0.03
C THR A 181 10.58 7.67 -1.50
N PHE A 182 10.06 6.50 -1.78
CA PHE A 182 9.84 6.01 -3.14
C PHE A 182 8.47 6.45 -3.64
N CYS A 183 8.30 6.42 -4.98
CA CYS A 183 6.98 6.58 -5.60
C CYS A 183 6.53 5.25 -6.21
N PHE A 184 5.22 5.03 -6.19
CA PHE A 184 4.58 3.82 -6.70
C PHE A 184 3.46 4.21 -7.67
N ALA A 185 3.22 3.35 -8.64
CA ALA A 185 2.03 3.38 -9.47
C ALA A 185 1.40 2.00 -9.36
N CYS A 186 0.18 1.94 -8.87
CA CYS A 186 -0.48 0.70 -8.50
C CYS A 186 -1.92 0.66 -9.02
N ASP A 187 -2.50 -0.51 -8.83
CA ASP A 187 -3.86 -0.93 -9.04
C ASP A 187 -4.30 -1.05 -10.49
#